data_05a9012d1a904482fca0a6ee6599c34d
#
_entry.id   05a9012d1a904482fca0a6ee6599c34d
#
_cell.length_a   1.000
_cell.length_b   1.000
_cell.length_c   1.000
_cell.angle_alpha   90.00
_cell.angle_beta   90.00
_cell.angle_gamma   90.00
#
_symmetry.space_group_name_H-M   'P 1'
#
loop_
_entity.id
_entity.type
_entity.pdbx_description
1 polymer ?
#
loop_
_entity_poly.entity_id
_entity_poly.type
_entity_poly.pdbx_seq_one_letter_code
_entity_poly.pdbx_strand_id
1 'polypeptide(L)'
;MKKLAIIFCALAFMLTSLLTGCSSQKEAPAEGGKLKVVVSFNAMKEFVQAVGKDKVEVTTLIPDGTEPHEFQPTTKDMKSLHNAKLFVYNGAGMESWVDTAVKAASNPKLITLEATKGIDLIKLTDPDEIKEHGTYDPHTWLSLTCAQVQVQNIAEALASADEKNADFYRKNAAAYKKQLQTLLDEYEQKFAKLPAKQKNFVTGHAAFAYLCRDFKLEQNSVEDVFASGEPSAQSMAKLVDYCKANNVKTIFVEEAVSPKTSQTLAKEVGAKTQPIHTLESSEDGKDYLTLMQENLDAIYQSLK
;
A
#
# COMPACT_ATOMS: atom_id res chain seq x y z
N MET A 1 -36.39 -76.84 -7.64
CA MET A 1 -37.08 -75.50 -7.61
C MET A 1 -36.50 -74.52 -6.63
N LYS A 2 -35.97 -74.94 -5.48
CA LYS A 2 -35.41 -73.96 -4.47
C LYS A 2 -34.04 -73.38 -4.87
N LYS A 3 -33.28 -73.95 -5.75
CA LYS A 3 -31.96 -73.42 -6.20
C LYS A 3 -32.03 -72.37 -7.31
N LEU A 4 -33.15 -72.34 -8.08
CA LEU A 4 -33.36 -71.36 -9.15
C LEU A 4 -33.85 -70.02 -8.63
N ALA A 5 -34.56 -69.99 -7.49
CA ALA A 5 -35.06 -68.77 -6.86
C ALA A 5 -33.94 -67.90 -6.20
N ILE A 6 -32.87 -68.55 -5.73
CA ILE A 6 -31.72 -67.83 -5.07
C ILE A 6 -30.86 -67.15 -6.11
N ILE A 7 -30.72 -67.63 -7.31
CA ILE A 7 -29.94 -66.99 -8.38
C ILE A 7 -30.66 -65.78 -8.95
N PHE A 8 -32.00 -65.79 -8.98
CA PHE A 8 -32.77 -64.62 -9.46
C PHE A 8 -32.79 -63.46 -8.49
N CYS A 9 -32.75 -63.71 -7.17
CA CYS A 9 -32.65 -62.69 -6.16
C CYS A 9 -31.25 -62.06 -6.10
N ALA A 10 -30.17 -62.82 -6.37
CA ALA A 10 -28.81 -62.31 -6.42
C ALA A 10 -28.55 -61.39 -7.64
N LEU A 11 -29.17 -61.72 -8.80
CA LEU A 11 -29.06 -60.86 -10.00
C LEU A 11 -29.90 -59.58 -9.91
N ALA A 12 -31.03 -59.58 -9.18
CA ALA A 12 -31.83 -58.39 -8.98
C ALA A 12 -31.18 -57.40 -8.02
N PHE A 13 -30.33 -57.87 -7.07
CA PHE A 13 -29.59 -57.01 -6.15
C PHE A 13 -28.33 -56.38 -6.77
N MET A 14 -27.78 -56.97 -7.86
CA MET A 14 -26.61 -56.44 -8.59
C MET A 14 -26.98 -55.39 -9.64
N LEU A 15 -28.24 -55.27 -10.04
CA LEU A 15 -28.69 -54.28 -11.04
C LEU A 15 -29.16 -52.96 -10.44
N THR A 16 -29.37 -52.90 -9.10
CA THR A 16 -29.77 -51.64 -8.40
C THR A 16 -28.62 -50.78 -7.96
N SER A 17 -27.36 -51.20 -8.09
CA SER A 17 -26.17 -50.46 -7.68
C SER A 17 -25.55 -49.61 -8.80
N LEU A 18 -26.14 -49.54 -9.98
CA LEU A 18 -25.62 -48.79 -11.14
C LEU A 18 -26.39 -47.49 -11.45
N LEU A 19 -27.31 -47.05 -10.61
CA LEU A 19 -28.11 -45.81 -10.78
C LEU A 19 -27.84 -44.75 -9.73
N THR A 20 -26.81 -44.86 -8.90
CA THR A 20 -26.28 -43.72 -8.17
C THR A 20 -25.30 -42.95 -9.07
N GLY A 21 -25.87 -42.38 -10.13
CA GLY A 21 -25.19 -41.49 -11.05
C GLY A 21 -24.93 -40.17 -10.39
N CYS A 22 -23.81 -39.60 -10.68
CA CYS A 22 -23.39 -38.23 -10.67
C CYS A 22 -24.36 -37.23 -10.02
N SER A 23 -24.41 -37.20 -8.72
CA SER A 23 -24.65 -35.98 -8.00
C SER A 23 -23.38 -35.18 -8.17
N SER A 24 -23.38 -34.16 -9.04
CA SER A 24 -22.41 -33.08 -8.99
C SER A 24 -22.50 -32.50 -7.58
N GLN A 25 -21.64 -32.99 -6.68
CA GLN A 25 -21.34 -32.30 -5.45
C GLN A 25 -20.87 -30.91 -5.90
N LYS A 26 -21.76 -29.92 -5.82
CA LYS A 26 -21.31 -28.56 -5.56
C LYS A 26 -20.46 -28.69 -4.31
N GLU A 27 -19.15 -28.57 -4.46
CA GLU A 27 -18.28 -28.34 -3.32
C GLU A 27 -18.89 -27.14 -2.57
N ALA A 28 -19.48 -27.42 -1.42
CA ALA A 28 -19.80 -26.37 -0.47
C ALA A 28 -18.47 -25.64 -0.21
N PRO A 29 -18.45 -24.30 -0.22
CA PRO A 29 -17.25 -23.56 0.13
C PRO A 29 -16.78 -24.07 1.48
N ALA A 30 -15.52 -24.47 1.59
CA ALA A 30 -14.92 -24.91 2.84
C ALA A 30 -15.20 -23.82 3.90
N GLU A 31 -16.10 -24.13 4.83
CA GLU A 31 -16.38 -23.25 5.97
C GLU A 31 -15.10 -23.14 6.79
N GLY A 32 -14.40 -21.99 6.70
CA GLY A 32 -13.27 -21.67 7.58
C GLY A 32 -11.99 -21.17 6.91
N GLY A 33 -11.89 -21.08 5.57
CA GLY A 33 -10.69 -20.53 4.91
C GLY A 33 -10.60 -19.00 5.07
N LYS A 34 -9.36 -18.48 5.23
CA LYS A 34 -9.11 -17.03 5.19
C LYS A 34 -9.42 -16.46 3.82
N LEU A 35 -9.91 -15.22 3.77
CA LEU A 35 -10.12 -14.49 2.53
C LEU A 35 -8.76 -14.21 1.87
N LYS A 36 -8.55 -14.68 0.65
CA LYS A 36 -7.31 -14.43 -0.10
C LYS A 36 -7.34 -13.04 -0.69
N VAL A 37 -6.43 -12.20 -0.22
CA VAL A 37 -6.26 -10.82 -0.65
C VAL A 37 -4.87 -10.65 -1.25
N VAL A 38 -4.80 -10.08 -2.44
CA VAL A 38 -3.55 -9.62 -3.04
C VAL A 38 -3.46 -8.11 -2.86
N VAL A 39 -2.28 -7.61 -2.58
CA VAL A 39 -2.01 -6.17 -2.46
C VAL A 39 -0.81 -5.78 -3.32
N SER A 40 -0.73 -4.51 -3.72
CA SER A 40 0.41 -4.03 -4.51
C SER A 40 1.70 -4.01 -3.70
N PHE A 41 1.76 -3.24 -2.61
CA PHE A 41 2.97 -3.05 -1.80
C PHE A 41 2.66 -2.97 -0.31
N ASN A 42 3.69 -2.74 0.51
CA ASN A 42 3.63 -2.90 1.96
C ASN A 42 2.58 -2.04 2.66
N ALA A 43 2.43 -0.75 2.35
CA ALA A 43 1.42 0.07 3.02
C ALA A 43 -0.01 -0.48 2.82
N MET A 44 -0.34 -0.98 1.62
CA MET A 44 -1.62 -1.64 1.36
C MET A 44 -1.77 -2.94 2.17
N LYS A 45 -0.69 -3.71 2.32
CA LYS A 45 -0.66 -4.91 3.17
C LYS A 45 -0.95 -4.56 4.62
N GLU A 46 -0.28 -3.54 5.17
CA GLU A 46 -0.46 -3.10 6.54
C GLU A 46 -1.93 -2.68 6.81
N PHE A 47 -2.55 -1.92 5.91
CA PHE A 47 -3.95 -1.53 6.04
C PHE A 47 -4.91 -2.72 5.95
N VAL A 48 -4.68 -3.63 4.99
CA VAL A 48 -5.50 -4.85 4.88
C VAL A 48 -5.35 -5.73 6.12
N GLN A 49 -4.15 -5.88 6.67
CA GLN A 49 -3.90 -6.66 7.89
C GLN A 49 -4.50 -6.00 9.13
N ALA A 50 -4.42 -4.66 9.24
CA ALA A 50 -5.03 -3.91 10.34
C ALA A 50 -6.56 -4.10 10.41
N VAL A 51 -7.22 -4.19 9.25
CA VAL A 51 -8.67 -4.37 9.12
C VAL A 51 -9.06 -5.86 9.16
N GLY A 52 -8.38 -6.68 8.39
CA GLY A 52 -8.73 -8.09 8.14
C GLY A 52 -8.29 -9.05 9.23
N LYS A 53 -7.18 -8.74 9.91
CA LYS A 53 -6.57 -9.55 10.97
C LYS A 53 -6.44 -11.03 10.59
N ASP A 54 -6.98 -11.93 11.41
CA ASP A 54 -6.95 -13.38 11.23
C ASP A 54 -7.91 -13.91 10.15
N LYS A 55 -8.78 -13.06 9.59
CA LYS A 55 -9.75 -13.43 8.55
C LYS A 55 -9.18 -13.35 7.14
N VAL A 56 -8.04 -12.73 6.95
CA VAL A 56 -7.40 -12.54 5.64
C VAL A 56 -6.08 -13.30 5.52
N GLU A 57 -5.76 -13.71 4.30
CA GLU A 57 -4.44 -14.20 3.88
C GLU A 57 -3.94 -13.22 2.81
N VAL A 58 -2.91 -12.44 3.14
CA VAL A 58 -2.43 -11.35 2.30
C VAL A 58 -1.17 -11.76 1.55
N THR A 59 -1.17 -11.54 0.24
CA THR A 59 0.00 -11.70 -0.63
C THR A 59 0.36 -10.34 -1.24
N THR A 60 1.59 -9.89 -1.05
CA THR A 60 2.12 -8.66 -1.65
C THR A 60 2.77 -8.99 -2.99
N LEU A 61 2.53 -8.17 -4.03
CA LEU A 61 3.12 -8.36 -5.36
C LEU A 61 4.52 -7.76 -5.45
N ILE A 62 4.68 -6.52 -5.01
CA ILE A 62 5.97 -5.81 -5.05
C ILE A 62 6.81 -6.29 -3.86
N PRO A 63 7.96 -6.93 -4.11
CA PRO A 63 8.84 -7.42 -3.03
C PRO A 63 9.45 -6.27 -2.24
N ASP A 64 9.71 -6.50 -0.95
CA ASP A 64 10.45 -5.54 -0.13
C ASP A 64 11.80 -5.18 -0.76
N GLY A 65 12.18 -3.90 -0.72
CA GLY A 65 13.40 -3.36 -1.31
C GLY A 65 13.34 -3.15 -2.83
N THR A 66 12.17 -3.33 -3.45
CA THR A 66 11.94 -3.02 -4.86
C THR A 66 11.31 -1.64 -4.97
N GLU A 67 11.80 -0.81 -5.90
CA GLU A 67 11.20 0.50 -6.22
C GLU A 67 9.81 0.29 -6.88
N PRO A 68 8.72 0.73 -6.23
CA PRO A 68 7.37 0.40 -6.70
C PRO A 68 7.00 1.08 -8.03
N HIS A 69 7.53 2.27 -8.31
CA HIS A 69 7.22 3.03 -9.52
C HIS A 69 7.72 2.32 -10.79
N GLU A 70 8.80 1.54 -10.68
CA GLU A 70 9.41 0.80 -11.79
C GLU A 70 8.97 -0.68 -11.85
N PHE A 71 8.17 -1.14 -10.89
CA PHE A 71 7.81 -2.55 -10.80
C PHE A 71 6.97 -3.02 -12.01
N GLN A 72 7.31 -4.21 -12.49
CA GLN A 72 6.54 -4.92 -13.52
C GLN A 72 6.14 -6.31 -13.04
N PRO A 73 4.84 -6.66 -13.07
CA PRO A 73 4.37 -7.94 -12.56
C PRO A 73 4.85 -9.12 -13.40
N THR A 74 5.11 -10.24 -12.73
CA THR A 74 5.56 -11.49 -13.31
C THR A 74 4.40 -12.48 -13.54
N THR A 75 4.67 -13.60 -14.22
CA THR A 75 3.70 -14.71 -14.36
C THR A 75 3.25 -15.27 -13.00
N LYS A 76 4.13 -15.25 -11.98
CA LYS A 76 3.79 -15.67 -10.62
C LYS A 76 2.73 -14.74 -10.01
N ASP A 77 2.84 -13.44 -10.26
CA ASP A 77 1.90 -12.45 -9.76
C ASP A 77 0.54 -12.59 -10.42
N MET A 78 0.49 -12.89 -11.72
CA MET A 78 -0.77 -13.24 -12.41
C MET A 78 -1.45 -14.44 -11.78
N LYS A 79 -0.71 -15.47 -11.38
CA LYS A 79 -1.26 -16.64 -10.68
C LYS A 79 -1.81 -16.25 -9.29
N SER A 80 -1.17 -15.33 -8.58
CA SER A 80 -1.65 -14.83 -7.29
C SER A 80 -2.98 -14.09 -7.46
N LEU A 81 -3.08 -13.19 -8.44
CA LEU A 81 -4.31 -12.48 -8.79
C LEU A 81 -5.42 -13.44 -9.27
N HIS A 82 -5.08 -14.46 -10.06
CA HIS A 82 -6.04 -15.47 -10.50
C HIS A 82 -6.73 -16.18 -9.32
N ASN A 83 -5.99 -16.46 -8.25
CA ASN A 83 -6.48 -17.19 -7.08
C ASN A 83 -7.03 -16.30 -5.97
N ALA A 84 -6.95 -14.98 -6.12
CA ALA A 84 -7.42 -14.03 -5.12
C ALA A 84 -8.93 -13.78 -5.23
N LYS A 85 -9.52 -13.34 -4.14
CA LYS A 85 -10.88 -12.83 -4.10
C LYS A 85 -10.92 -11.31 -4.19
N LEU A 86 -9.90 -10.64 -3.63
CA LEU A 86 -9.76 -9.19 -3.60
C LEU A 86 -8.33 -8.81 -3.99
N PHE A 87 -8.18 -7.80 -4.83
CA PHE A 87 -6.93 -7.12 -5.11
C PHE A 87 -7.04 -5.66 -4.68
N VAL A 88 -6.13 -5.22 -3.79
CA VAL A 88 -6.05 -3.85 -3.30
C VAL A 88 -4.77 -3.22 -3.83
N TYR A 89 -4.89 -2.08 -4.48
CA TYR A 89 -3.78 -1.28 -4.96
C TYR A 89 -4.00 0.18 -4.57
N ASN A 90 -2.92 0.97 -4.54
CA ASN A 90 -3.02 2.37 -4.16
C ASN A 90 -3.84 3.18 -5.17
N GLY A 91 -3.45 3.16 -6.42
CA GLY A 91 -4.01 4.01 -7.47
C GLY A 91 -3.27 5.34 -7.60
N ALA A 92 -3.94 6.35 -8.14
CA ALA A 92 -3.37 7.68 -8.41
C ALA A 92 -2.11 7.66 -9.31
N GLY A 93 -1.93 6.63 -10.13
CA GLY A 93 -0.77 6.48 -11.03
C GLY A 93 0.38 5.63 -10.47
N MET A 94 0.31 5.19 -9.19
CA MET A 94 1.36 4.37 -8.57
C MET A 94 1.62 3.07 -9.32
N GLU A 95 0.56 2.36 -9.69
CA GLU A 95 0.64 1.07 -10.36
C GLU A 95 0.08 1.15 -11.78
N SER A 96 0.86 1.63 -12.71
CA SER A 96 0.47 1.76 -14.14
C SER A 96 0.12 0.43 -14.82
N TRP A 97 0.56 -0.69 -14.24
CA TRP A 97 0.41 -2.05 -14.76
C TRP A 97 -0.91 -2.75 -14.35
N VAL A 98 -1.71 -2.18 -13.46
CA VAL A 98 -2.89 -2.83 -12.84
C VAL A 98 -3.87 -3.37 -13.87
N ASP A 99 -4.31 -2.56 -14.82
CA ASP A 99 -5.31 -2.97 -15.82
C ASP A 99 -4.82 -4.16 -16.66
N THR A 100 -3.55 -4.16 -17.05
CA THR A 100 -2.93 -5.23 -17.81
C THR A 100 -2.82 -6.51 -16.97
N ALA A 101 -2.43 -6.40 -15.72
CA ALA A 101 -2.28 -7.52 -14.81
C ALA A 101 -3.63 -8.18 -14.47
N VAL A 102 -4.65 -7.39 -14.15
CA VAL A 102 -6.01 -7.88 -13.88
C VAL A 102 -6.58 -8.62 -15.08
N LYS A 103 -6.40 -8.06 -16.28
CA LYS A 103 -6.83 -8.71 -17.52
C LYS A 103 -6.09 -10.04 -17.77
N ALA A 104 -4.77 -10.05 -17.58
CA ALA A 104 -3.94 -11.25 -17.77
C ALA A 104 -4.23 -12.33 -16.72
N ALA A 105 -4.58 -11.97 -15.50
CA ALA A 105 -4.94 -12.90 -14.43
C ALA A 105 -6.21 -13.70 -14.75
N SER A 106 -7.08 -13.20 -15.64
CA SER A 106 -8.28 -13.91 -16.13
C SER A 106 -9.17 -14.47 -15.01
N ASN A 107 -9.35 -13.70 -13.92
CA ASN A 107 -10.23 -14.05 -12.80
C ASN A 107 -11.51 -13.21 -12.84
N PRO A 108 -12.63 -13.71 -13.38
CA PRO A 108 -13.86 -12.93 -13.49
C PRO A 108 -14.55 -12.66 -12.14
N LYS A 109 -14.06 -13.25 -11.06
CA LYS A 109 -14.58 -13.06 -9.70
C LYS A 109 -13.67 -12.20 -8.83
N LEU A 110 -12.57 -11.71 -9.38
CA LEU A 110 -11.65 -10.82 -8.66
C LEU A 110 -12.33 -9.46 -8.45
N ILE A 111 -12.43 -9.07 -7.19
CA ILE A 111 -12.83 -7.71 -6.82
C ILE A 111 -11.54 -6.87 -6.81
N THR A 112 -11.55 -5.72 -7.46
CA THR A 112 -10.43 -4.78 -7.46
C THR A 112 -10.81 -3.53 -6.67
N LEU A 113 -9.89 -3.05 -5.84
CA LEU A 113 -10.05 -1.81 -5.07
C LEU A 113 -8.87 -0.88 -5.34
N GLU A 114 -9.16 0.28 -5.90
CA GLU A 114 -8.30 1.45 -5.84
C GLU A 114 -8.49 2.13 -4.48
N ALA A 115 -7.45 2.07 -3.64
CA ALA A 115 -7.55 2.52 -2.26
C ALA A 115 -7.68 4.05 -2.12
N THR A 116 -7.17 4.80 -3.08
CA THR A 116 -7.23 6.28 -3.11
C THR A 116 -8.59 6.86 -3.50
N LYS A 117 -9.56 6.03 -3.84
CA LYS A 117 -10.87 6.51 -4.27
C LYS A 117 -11.50 7.46 -3.25
N GLY A 118 -11.89 8.67 -3.71
CA GLY A 118 -12.51 9.70 -2.86
C GLY A 118 -11.51 10.59 -2.11
N ILE A 119 -10.21 10.40 -2.29
CA ILE A 119 -9.19 11.33 -1.78
C ILE A 119 -9.07 12.54 -2.73
N ASP A 120 -8.93 13.73 -2.16
CA ASP A 120 -8.56 14.93 -2.91
C ASP A 120 -7.07 14.85 -3.26
N LEU A 121 -6.79 14.48 -4.52
CA LEU A 121 -5.45 14.20 -5.00
C LEU A 121 -4.68 15.48 -5.34
N ILE A 122 -3.40 15.51 -4.98
CA ILE A 122 -2.46 16.58 -5.34
C ILE A 122 -2.08 16.38 -6.81
N LYS A 123 -2.24 17.44 -7.61
CA LYS A 123 -1.84 17.44 -9.02
C LYS A 123 -0.36 17.70 -9.17
N LEU A 124 0.28 16.94 -10.03
CA LEU A 124 1.63 17.23 -10.51
C LEU A 124 1.65 18.52 -11.33
N THR A 125 2.77 19.18 -11.35
CA THR A 125 2.96 20.44 -12.10
C THR A 125 4.02 20.31 -13.19
N ASP A 126 4.90 19.32 -13.11
CA ASP A 126 5.90 19.05 -14.12
C ASP A 126 5.28 18.35 -15.34
N PRO A 127 5.42 18.89 -16.56
CA PRO A 127 4.80 18.29 -17.75
C PRO A 127 5.38 16.94 -18.14
N ASP A 128 6.67 16.69 -17.84
CA ASP A 128 7.34 15.43 -18.18
C ASP A 128 6.88 14.33 -17.21
N GLU A 129 6.81 14.59 -15.91
CA GLU A 129 6.21 13.68 -14.92
C GLU A 129 4.76 13.34 -15.26
N ILE A 130 3.94 14.35 -15.62
CA ILE A 130 2.53 14.16 -16.01
C ILE A 130 2.41 13.23 -17.21
N LYS A 131 3.28 13.38 -18.18
CA LYS A 131 3.29 12.58 -19.41
C LYS A 131 3.67 11.13 -19.15
N GLU A 132 4.62 10.87 -18.25
CA GLU A 132 5.19 9.55 -18.00
C GLU A 132 4.40 8.76 -16.94
N HIS A 133 3.92 9.42 -15.91
CA HIS A 133 3.36 8.77 -14.72
C HIS A 133 1.90 9.13 -14.43
N GLY A 134 1.34 10.13 -15.13
CA GLY A 134 -0.04 10.58 -14.93
C GLY A 134 -0.14 11.92 -14.21
N THR A 135 -1.36 12.28 -13.80
CA THR A 135 -1.67 13.66 -13.40
C THR A 135 -1.43 13.95 -11.93
N TYR A 136 -1.29 12.92 -11.08
CA TYR A 136 -1.37 13.07 -9.64
C TYR A 136 -0.15 12.46 -8.93
N ASP A 137 0.25 13.09 -7.83
CA ASP A 137 1.15 12.51 -6.84
C ASP A 137 0.48 11.28 -6.20
N PRO A 138 1.10 10.09 -6.24
CA PRO A 138 0.48 8.87 -5.72
C PRO A 138 0.65 8.64 -4.22
N HIS A 139 1.51 9.36 -3.51
CA HIS A 139 2.00 9.05 -2.16
C HIS A 139 0.98 9.33 -1.03
N THR A 140 -0.28 8.99 -1.26
CA THR A 140 -1.39 9.26 -0.33
C THR A 140 -1.27 8.54 1.00
N TRP A 141 -0.66 7.35 1.03
CA TRP A 141 -0.50 6.56 2.26
C TRP A 141 0.42 7.21 3.29
N LEU A 142 1.25 8.19 2.91
CA LEU A 142 2.11 8.95 3.82
C LEU A 142 1.36 10.07 4.57
N SER A 143 0.08 10.29 4.27
CA SER A 143 -0.81 11.19 5.03
C SER A 143 -1.71 10.39 5.96
N LEU A 144 -1.74 10.74 7.24
CA LEU A 144 -2.64 10.10 8.21
C LEU A 144 -4.12 10.37 7.90
N THR A 145 -4.43 11.53 7.29
CA THR A 145 -5.78 11.87 6.81
C THR A 145 -6.18 10.97 5.64
N CYS A 146 -5.32 10.81 4.63
CA CYS A 146 -5.59 9.96 3.48
C CYS A 146 -5.63 8.47 3.86
N ALA A 147 -4.74 8.02 4.75
CA ALA A 147 -4.71 6.64 5.26
C ALA A 147 -6.05 6.25 5.91
N GLN A 148 -6.73 7.16 6.60
CA GLN A 148 -8.06 6.90 7.16
C GLN A 148 -9.11 6.62 6.06
N VAL A 149 -9.04 7.30 4.91
CA VAL A 149 -9.91 7.06 3.76
C VAL A 149 -9.59 5.71 3.14
N GLN A 150 -8.30 5.40 2.92
CA GLN A 150 -7.85 4.11 2.37
C GLN A 150 -8.29 2.94 3.25
N VAL A 151 -8.13 3.04 4.57
CA VAL A 151 -8.58 2.04 5.54
C VAL A 151 -10.10 1.84 5.48
N GLN A 152 -10.89 2.91 5.32
CA GLN A 152 -12.34 2.81 5.14
C GLN A 152 -12.69 2.08 3.84
N ASN A 153 -12.07 2.45 2.72
CA ASN A 153 -12.30 1.81 1.43
C ASN A 153 -11.96 0.32 1.47
N ILE A 154 -10.86 -0.05 2.10
CA ILE A 154 -10.44 -1.44 2.31
C ILE A 154 -11.46 -2.20 3.16
N ALA A 155 -11.99 -1.60 4.23
CA ALA A 155 -13.00 -2.26 5.06
C ALA A 155 -14.27 -2.58 4.29
N GLU A 156 -14.75 -1.67 3.44
CA GLU A 156 -15.95 -1.91 2.63
C GLU A 156 -15.69 -2.96 1.52
N ALA A 157 -14.49 -2.97 0.93
CA ALA A 157 -14.12 -3.99 -0.05
C ALA A 157 -14.02 -5.39 0.60
N LEU A 158 -13.41 -5.50 1.78
CA LEU A 158 -13.36 -6.75 2.56
C LEU A 158 -14.76 -7.20 2.96
N ALA A 159 -15.62 -6.28 3.43
CA ALA A 159 -17.01 -6.55 3.78
C ALA A 159 -17.83 -7.06 2.59
N SER A 160 -17.61 -6.51 1.41
CA SER A 160 -18.26 -6.97 0.16
C SER A 160 -17.73 -8.34 -0.29
N ALA A 161 -16.44 -8.60 -0.11
CA ALA A 161 -15.81 -9.86 -0.50
C ALA A 161 -16.12 -11.02 0.45
N ASP A 162 -16.43 -10.72 1.71
CA ASP A 162 -16.70 -11.68 2.80
C ASP A 162 -17.80 -11.13 3.75
N GLU A 163 -19.03 -11.15 3.26
CA GLU A 163 -20.21 -10.57 3.94
C GLU A 163 -20.41 -11.09 5.36
N LYS A 164 -20.07 -12.35 5.63
CA LYS A 164 -20.24 -12.96 6.97
C LYS A 164 -19.36 -12.29 8.05
N ASN A 165 -18.26 -11.67 7.65
CA ASN A 165 -17.31 -10.95 8.51
C ASN A 165 -17.40 -9.42 8.35
N ALA A 166 -18.40 -8.88 7.66
CA ALA A 166 -18.51 -7.45 7.34
C ALA A 166 -18.41 -6.55 8.58
N ASP A 167 -19.14 -6.85 9.64
CA ASP A 167 -19.11 -6.08 10.88
C ASP A 167 -17.75 -6.14 11.59
N PHE A 168 -17.06 -7.28 11.51
CA PHE A 168 -15.72 -7.43 12.04
C PHE A 168 -14.73 -6.47 11.35
N TYR A 169 -14.77 -6.40 10.02
CA TYR A 169 -13.91 -5.50 9.24
C TYR A 169 -14.20 -4.03 9.55
N ARG A 170 -15.48 -3.62 9.55
CA ARG A 170 -15.88 -2.24 9.88
C ARG A 170 -15.47 -1.83 11.29
N LYS A 171 -15.63 -2.72 12.27
CA LYS A 171 -15.20 -2.48 13.66
C LYS A 171 -13.69 -2.28 13.76
N ASN A 172 -12.89 -3.13 13.10
CA ASN A 172 -11.43 -3.00 13.10
C ASN A 172 -10.98 -1.72 12.40
N ALA A 173 -11.58 -1.38 11.26
CA ALA A 173 -11.29 -0.13 10.56
C ALA A 173 -11.60 1.09 11.43
N ALA A 174 -12.74 1.12 12.12
CA ALA A 174 -13.09 2.21 13.04
C ALA A 174 -12.06 2.35 14.18
N ALA A 175 -11.59 1.23 14.74
CA ALA A 175 -10.57 1.21 15.78
C ALA A 175 -9.20 1.72 15.25
N TYR A 176 -8.80 1.27 14.06
CA TYR A 176 -7.53 1.67 13.46
C TYR A 176 -7.54 3.15 13.03
N LYS A 177 -8.63 3.63 12.45
CA LYS A 177 -8.83 5.06 12.13
C LYS A 177 -8.72 5.95 13.38
N LYS A 178 -9.20 5.48 14.53
CA LYS A 178 -9.03 6.21 15.79
C LYS A 178 -7.56 6.32 16.20
N GLN A 179 -6.75 5.29 15.97
CA GLN A 179 -5.31 5.33 16.24
C GLN A 179 -4.61 6.33 15.30
N LEU A 180 -4.93 6.29 13.99
CA LEU A 180 -4.43 7.26 13.00
C LEU A 180 -4.80 8.70 13.39
N GLN A 181 -6.04 8.94 13.81
CA GLN A 181 -6.51 10.26 14.25
C GLN A 181 -5.78 10.72 15.50
N THR A 182 -5.55 9.84 16.48
CA THR A 182 -4.79 10.20 17.70
C THR A 182 -3.37 10.64 17.36
N LEU A 183 -2.71 9.94 16.44
CA LEU A 183 -1.37 10.29 15.97
C LEU A 183 -1.38 11.64 15.21
N LEU A 184 -2.36 11.84 14.34
CA LEU A 184 -2.57 13.10 13.61
C LEU A 184 -2.71 14.27 14.58
N ASP A 185 -3.65 14.20 15.52
CA ASP A 185 -3.95 15.26 16.49
C ASP A 185 -2.71 15.61 17.35
N GLU A 186 -1.93 14.60 17.77
CA GLU A 186 -0.72 14.78 18.54
C GLU A 186 0.33 15.61 17.77
N TYR A 187 0.58 15.23 16.51
CA TYR A 187 1.60 15.90 15.71
C TYR A 187 1.14 17.23 15.11
N GLU A 188 -0.15 17.41 14.83
CA GLU A 188 -0.70 18.74 14.53
C GLU A 188 -0.37 19.74 15.65
N GLN A 189 -0.56 19.33 16.92
CA GLN A 189 -0.25 20.18 18.08
C GLN A 189 1.24 20.42 18.23
N LYS A 190 2.10 19.44 17.94
CA LYS A 190 3.56 19.58 17.98
C LYS A 190 4.04 20.56 16.90
N PHE A 191 3.66 20.35 15.64
CA PHE A 191 4.08 21.19 14.51
C PHE A 191 3.47 22.60 14.54
N ALA A 192 2.27 22.78 15.11
CA ALA A 192 1.65 24.08 15.28
C ALA A 192 2.47 25.02 16.18
N LYS A 193 3.29 24.47 17.09
CA LYS A 193 4.14 25.24 17.99
C LYS A 193 5.45 25.72 17.35
N LEU A 194 5.81 25.17 16.18
CA LEU A 194 7.01 25.56 15.46
C LEU A 194 6.81 26.94 14.79
N PRO A 195 7.84 27.81 14.79
CA PRO A 195 7.81 29.04 14.00
C PRO A 195 7.59 28.75 12.51
N ALA A 196 6.90 29.64 11.81
CA ALA A 196 6.59 29.45 10.37
C ALA A 196 7.83 29.20 9.49
N LYS A 197 8.99 29.77 9.87
CA LYS A 197 10.28 29.60 9.17
C LYS A 197 10.96 28.24 9.47
N GLN A 198 10.44 27.44 10.41
CA GLN A 198 10.98 26.13 10.79
C GLN A 198 10.02 25.02 10.39
N LYS A 199 9.53 25.04 9.15
CA LYS A 199 8.58 24.05 8.62
C LYS A 199 9.06 23.35 7.36
N ASN A 200 10.34 23.52 7.03
CA ASN A 200 10.93 23.06 5.79
C ASN A 200 11.91 21.92 6.04
N PHE A 201 11.75 20.81 5.34
CA PHE A 201 12.67 19.66 5.40
C PHE A 201 13.01 19.17 4.01
N VAL A 202 14.06 18.35 3.89
CA VAL A 202 14.59 17.84 2.62
C VAL A 202 14.73 16.32 2.68
N THR A 203 14.27 15.66 1.63
CA THR A 203 14.25 14.19 1.47
C THR A 203 15.00 13.75 0.21
N GLY A 204 15.16 12.44 0.02
CA GLY A 204 15.71 11.85 -1.20
C GLY A 204 14.81 12.12 -2.40
N HIS A 205 13.52 11.72 -2.33
CA HIS A 205 12.55 12.04 -3.38
C HIS A 205 11.30 12.75 -2.83
N ALA A 206 10.43 13.24 -3.72
CA ALA A 206 9.31 14.11 -3.36
C ALA A 206 8.04 13.34 -2.94
N ALA A 207 8.14 12.40 -1.99
CA ALA A 207 7.03 11.55 -1.57
C ALA A 207 6.09 12.15 -0.52
N PHE A 208 6.46 13.22 0.17
CA PHE A 208 5.82 13.61 1.42
C PHE A 208 4.83 14.78 1.29
N ALA A 209 4.34 15.10 0.07
CA ALA A 209 3.45 16.24 -0.13
C ALA A 209 2.12 16.12 0.63
N TYR A 210 1.54 14.91 0.71
CA TYR A 210 0.30 14.69 1.48
C TYR A 210 0.53 14.78 2.99
N LEU A 211 1.67 14.31 3.51
CA LEU A 211 2.07 14.52 4.90
C LEU A 211 2.25 16.02 5.17
N CYS A 212 2.90 16.74 4.26
CA CYS A 212 3.06 18.19 4.37
C CYS A 212 1.71 18.92 4.43
N ARG A 213 0.73 18.46 3.66
CA ARG A 213 -0.65 18.99 3.70
C ARG A 213 -1.29 18.79 5.07
N ASP A 214 -1.14 17.63 5.70
CA ASP A 214 -1.69 17.35 7.04
C ASP A 214 -1.11 18.30 8.09
N PHE A 215 0.20 18.55 8.05
CA PHE A 215 0.89 19.27 9.13
C PHE A 215 1.33 20.69 8.78
N LYS A 216 0.95 21.20 7.59
CA LYS A 216 1.36 22.52 7.09
C LYS A 216 2.89 22.69 7.08
N LEU A 217 3.56 21.63 6.61
CA LEU A 217 5.00 21.59 6.38
C LEU A 217 5.29 21.85 4.90
N GLU A 218 6.55 22.03 4.57
CA GLU A 218 7.06 22.19 3.22
C GLU A 218 8.22 21.22 3.00
N GLN A 219 8.09 20.36 2.00
CA GLN A 219 9.14 19.46 1.58
C GLN A 219 9.88 20.05 0.37
N ASN A 220 11.19 19.86 0.32
CA ASN A 220 11.99 19.88 -0.90
C ASN A 220 12.74 18.54 -1.02
N SER A 221 13.20 18.15 -2.20
CA SER A 221 13.78 16.84 -2.44
C SER A 221 14.95 16.89 -3.41
N VAL A 222 15.76 15.83 -3.39
CA VAL A 222 16.87 15.62 -4.31
C VAL A 222 16.36 15.16 -5.67
N GLU A 223 15.41 14.22 -5.67
CA GLU A 223 14.76 13.63 -6.82
C GLU A 223 13.27 14.02 -6.88
N ASP A 224 12.66 13.79 -8.04
CA ASP A 224 11.26 14.09 -8.30
C ASP A 224 10.28 13.16 -7.53
N VAL A 225 8.99 13.24 -7.85
CA VAL A 225 7.92 12.45 -7.20
C VAL A 225 8.07 10.95 -7.45
N PHE A 226 8.67 10.54 -8.56
CA PHE A 226 8.81 9.13 -8.95
C PHE A 226 10.22 8.58 -8.74
N ALA A 227 11.07 9.31 -8.02
CA ALA A 227 12.47 8.97 -7.80
C ALA A 227 13.22 8.65 -9.13
N SER A 228 12.82 9.30 -10.22
CA SER A 228 13.32 9.02 -11.55
C SER A 228 14.46 9.95 -11.94
N GLY A 229 15.58 9.35 -12.32
CA GLY A 229 16.75 10.05 -12.84
C GLY A 229 17.64 10.70 -11.79
N GLU A 230 18.84 11.10 -12.20
CA GLU A 230 19.75 11.89 -11.37
C GLU A 230 19.43 13.38 -11.52
N PRO A 231 19.43 14.16 -10.41
CA PRO A 231 19.18 15.60 -10.48
C PRO A 231 20.23 16.30 -11.34
N SER A 232 19.81 17.25 -12.14
CA SER A 232 20.74 18.07 -12.92
C SER A 232 21.66 18.89 -12.00
N ALA A 233 22.83 19.26 -12.49
CA ALA A 233 23.73 20.14 -11.75
C ALA A 233 23.06 21.47 -11.36
N GLN A 234 22.14 21.98 -12.19
CA GLN A 234 21.39 23.20 -11.91
C GLN A 234 20.37 22.99 -10.79
N SER A 235 19.62 21.85 -10.80
CA SER A 235 18.67 21.51 -9.74
C SER A 235 19.38 21.32 -8.41
N MET A 236 20.52 20.64 -8.41
CA MET A 236 21.36 20.46 -7.22
C MET A 236 21.87 21.78 -6.67
N ALA A 237 22.34 22.71 -7.50
CA ALA A 237 22.79 24.03 -7.06
C ALA A 237 21.65 24.81 -6.39
N LYS A 238 20.43 24.79 -6.97
CA LYS A 238 19.25 25.42 -6.37
C LYS A 238 18.90 24.81 -5.00
N LEU A 239 19.01 23.50 -4.89
CA LEU A 239 18.72 22.77 -3.63
C LEU A 239 19.77 23.10 -2.56
N VAL A 240 21.05 23.24 -2.91
CA VAL A 240 22.10 23.72 -2.01
C VAL A 240 21.79 25.13 -1.49
N ASP A 241 21.39 26.04 -2.38
CA ASP A 241 21.01 27.41 -1.99
C ASP A 241 19.78 27.42 -1.08
N TYR A 242 18.78 26.59 -1.39
CA TYR A 242 17.59 26.40 -0.54
C TYR A 242 17.97 25.89 0.85
N CYS A 243 18.78 24.86 0.95
CA CYS A 243 19.23 24.30 2.22
C CYS A 243 19.97 25.34 3.08
N LYS A 244 20.85 26.13 2.46
CA LYS A 244 21.59 27.21 3.14
C LYS A 244 20.65 28.33 3.61
N ALA A 245 19.72 28.76 2.76
CA ALA A 245 18.76 29.83 3.08
C ALA A 245 17.78 29.44 4.21
N ASN A 246 17.39 28.17 4.30
CA ASN A 246 16.47 27.64 5.29
C ASN A 246 17.17 26.99 6.51
N ASN A 247 18.52 27.05 6.57
CA ASN A 247 19.31 26.45 7.65
C ASN A 247 19.02 24.96 7.86
N VAL A 248 18.83 24.20 6.76
CA VAL A 248 18.54 22.76 6.80
C VAL A 248 19.73 22.02 7.43
N LYS A 249 19.47 21.25 8.49
CA LYS A 249 20.48 20.50 9.25
C LYS A 249 20.39 19.00 9.04
N THR A 250 19.34 18.53 8.42
CA THR A 250 19.11 17.10 8.17
C THR A 250 18.61 16.91 6.75
N ILE A 251 19.24 16.02 6.00
CA ILE A 251 18.77 15.50 4.72
C ILE A 251 18.27 14.09 5.00
N PHE A 252 17.00 13.83 4.76
CA PHE A 252 16.41 12.52 4.94
C PHE A 252 16.70 11.62 3.74
N VAL A 253 16.91 10.33 4.01
CA VAL A 253 17.26 9.33 2.99
C VAL A 253 16.32 8.15 3.15
N GLU A 254 15.69 7.73 2.09
CA GLU A 254 14.80 6.59 1.99
C GLU A 254 15.60 5.30 1.69
N GLU A 255 15.02 4.12 2.00
CA GLU A 255 15.69 2.83 1.80
C GLU A 255 15.83 2.43 0.33
N ALA A 256 14.81 2.68 -0.48
CA ALA A 256 14.78 2.26 -1.88
C ALA A 256 15.56 3.22 -2.84
N VAL A 257 15.95 4.40 -2.36
CA VAL A 257 16.65 5.42 -3.15
C VAL A 257 18.16 5.41 -2.87
N SER A 258 18.99 5.66 -3.89
CA SER A 258 20.44 5.73 -3.71
C SER A 258 20.84 6.84 -2.73
N PRO A 259 21.50 6.54 -1.61
CA PRO A 259 21.85 7.56 -0.61
C PRO A 259 22.97 8.50 -1.07
N LYS A 260 23.66 8.20 -2.19
CA LYS A 260 24.87 8.88 -2.62
C LYS A 260 24.66 10.38 -2.90
N THR A 261 23.59 10.71 -3.60
CA THR A 261 23.28 12.09 -3.98
C THR A 261 22.86 12.91 -2.75
N SER A 262 22.01 12.34 -1.89
CA SER A 262 21.62 12.93 -0.60
C SER A 262 22.80 13.14 0.34
N GLN A 263 23.74 12.19 0.41
CA GLN A 263 24.99 12.33 1.18
C GLN A 263 25.90 13.44 0.63
N THR A 264 25.97 13.58 -0.69
CA THR A 264 26.74 14.66 -1.34
C THR A 264 26.14 16.02 -1.00
N LEU A 265 24.81 16.16 -1.10
CA LEU A 265 24.11 17.38 -0.68
C LEU A 265 24.36 17.70 0.80
N ALA A 266 24.17 16.71 1.67
CA ALA A 266 24.39 16.89 3.10
C ALA A 266 25.80 17.41 3.43
N LYS A 267 26.82 16.85 2.78
CA LYS A 267 28.21 17.28 2.93
C LYS A 267 28.40 18.73 2.45
N GLU A 268 27.82 19.10 1.31
CA GLU A 268 27.96 20.44 0.72
C GLU A 268 27.31 21.53 1.60
N VAL A 269 26.21 21.23 2.26
CA VAL A 269 25.47 22.20 3.09
C VAL A 269 25.80 22.10 4.59
N GLY A 270 26.68 21.16 4.98
CA GLY A 270 27.05 20.94 6.39
C GLY A 270 25.91 20.33 7.22
N ALA A 271 25.03 19.55 6.58
CA ALA A 271 23.96 18.81 7.23
C ALA A 271 24.37 17.35 7.52
N LYS A 272 23.60 16.66 8.37
CA LYS A 272 23.66 15.20 8.54
C LYS A 272 22.64 14.50 7.65
N THR A 273 22.88 13.23 7.32
CA THR A 273 21.84 12.35 6.78
C THR A 273 21.12 11.61 7.90
N GLN A 274 19.83 11.33 7.71
CA GLN A 274 19.02 10.55 8.64
C GLN A 274 18.00 9.72 7.84
N PRO A 275 17.74 8.45 8.22
CA PRO A 275 16.69 7.66 7.57
C PRO A 275 15.30 8.29 7.72
N ILE A 276 14.45 8.08 6.70
CA ILE A 276 13.01 8.31 6.71
C ILE A 276 12.34 7.17 5.94
N HIS A 277 11.15 6.78 6.36
CA HIS A 277 10.46 5.62 5.83
C HIS A 277 9.39 6.02 4.82
N THR A 278 9.44 5.45 3.60
CA THR A 278 8.36 5.59 2.62
C THR A 278 7.24 4.57 2.81
N LEU A 279 7.44 3.58 3.66
CA LEU A 279 6.49 2.49 3.96
C LEU A 279 6.09 1.66 2.73
N GLU A 280 6.84 1.75 1.66
CA GLU A 280 6.68 0.94 0.44
C GLU A 280 7.14 -0.49 0.65
N SER A 281 8.12 -0.67 1.52
CA SER A 281 8.67 -1.94 1.96
C SER A 281 8.38 -2.20 3.44
N SER A 282 8.46 -3.46 3.87
CA SER A 282 8.45 -3.83 5.28
C SER A 282 9.80 -3.51 5.90
N GLU A 283 9.81 -2.78 7.00
CA GLU A 283 11.03 -2.34 7.66
C GLU A 283 11.07 -2.87 9.10
N ASP A 284 12.09 -3.69 9.40
CA ASP A 284 12.37 -4.24 10.73
C ASP A 284 11.18 -4.93 11.43
N GLY A 285 10.16 -5.35 10.67
CA GLY A 285 8.94 -5.95 11.22
C GLY A 285 8.04 -4.97 12.00
N LYS A 286 8.28 -3.66 11.84
CA LYS A 286 7.45 -2.60 12.41
C LYS A 286 6.17 -2.40 11.61
N ASP A 287 5.10 -2.02 12.30
CA ASP A 287 3.83 -1.69 11.67
C ASP A 287 3.80 -0.24 11.13
N TYR A 288 2.79 0.05 10.32
CA TYR A 288 2.58 1.36 9.72
C TYR A 288 2.56 2.50 10.75
N LEU A 289 1.85 2.33 11.89
CA LEU A 289 1.74 3.39 12.90
C LEU A 289 3.08 3.70 13.55
N THR A 290 3.86 2.67 13.84
CA THR A 290 5.22 2.81 14.40
C THR A 290 6.14 3.57 13.45
N LEU A 291 6.18 3.18 12.16
CA LEU A 291 7.02 3.84 11.17
C LEU A 291 6.58 5.30 10.90
N MET A 292 5.27 5.55 10.83
CA MET A 292 4.76 6.92 10.70
C MET A 292 5.11 7.78 11.91
N GLN A 293 5.04 7.23 13.12
CA GLN A 293 5.46 7.96 14.32
C GLN A 293 6.96 8.27 14.29
N GLU A 294 7.80 7.32 13.88
CA GLU A 294 9.24 7.53 13.72
C GLU A 294 9.54 8.64 12.70
N ASN A 295 8.85 8.65 11.55
CA ASN A 295 8.94 9.71 10.55
C ASN A 295 8.59 11.08 11.14
N LEU A 296 7.45 11.17 11.79
CA LEU A 296 6.96 12.42 12.37
C LEU A 296 7.88 12.94 13.49
N ASP A 297 8.41 12.04 14.32
CA ASP A 297 9.41 12.40 15.34
C ASP A 297 10.72 12.88 14.70
N ALA A 298 11.21 12.18 13.67
CA ALA A 298 12.44 12.55 12.96
C ALA A 298 12.32 13.93 12.30
N ILE A 299 11.21 14.16 11.56
CA ILE A 299 10.93 15.47 10.95
C ILE A 299 10.83 16.56 12.04
N TYR A 300 10.05 16.33 13.09
CA TYR A 300 9.88 17.31 14.17
C TYR A 300 11.20 17.68 14.85
N GLN A 301 12.08 16.71 15.12
CA GLN A 301 13.40 16.97 15.71
C GLN A 301 14.33 17.72 14.76
N SER A 302 14.23 17.48 13.45
CA SER A 302 15.04 18.18 12.45
C SER A 302 14.69 19.68 12.29
N LEU A 303 13.47 20.04 12.71
CA LEU A 303 12.92 21.41 12.59
C LEU A 303 13.10 22.26 13.85
N LYS A 304 13.66 21.72 14.93
CA LYS A 304 14.00 22.44 16.15
C LYS A 304 15.38 23.06 16.06
#